data_8f627d66c6f64313ad9ffb37bb4c70e0
#
_entry.id   8f627d66c6f64313ad9ffb37bb4c70e0
#
_cell.length_a   1.000
_cell.length_b   1.000
_cell.length_c   1.000
_cell.angle_alpha   90.00
_cell.angle_beta   90.00
_cell.angle_gamma   90.00
#
_symmetry.space_group_name_H-M   'P 1'
#
loop_
_entity.id
_entity.type
_entity.pdbx_description
1 polymer ?
#
loop_
_entity_poly.entity_id
_entity_poly.type
_entity_poly.pdbx_seq_one_letter_code
_entity_poly.pdbx_strand_id
1 'polypeptide(L)'
;MNISRKFAVALAAAFIALSLSGTITAAPRHDEKKKISLKKENALLKVEIDSLKAEIEKYRMELRRTDSMTNELLDFYEGERPAESDSCAIEYTAEVSDSLLNLWYVHRLVNEEDIDEVDMDSVKFQSNVPDSVYIDRIAKMNSFITLPYNDIVKNYIIKYSEKMPQTMGRILGLCEYYMPIFQEILNKYDMPEELKAMAIIESAMNPLAVSRVGAKGMWQFMYQTAKIYGLHIDSFVDERLDPVKSADAAARYLQDAYEIFGDWNLAIASYNCGAGNVNKAIRRSGSRAFWDIWPFLPRETRGYVPAFVGALYTMNFYKEHGIKPEAVQMPAHVDTMRINKMLHLKQVSELTGAPLEDLKNLNPQYRHEIIPGNDREYILRIPYNYTNAFIDHEDSLYRHKADVYFNPVTIKKIKDGGDGERIVYRVKNGDYLGKIAGRYRVSVNQIKRWNNLRSNNIRVGQRLIIYRGGKAPASVSSDSSSAKKATKPADKPVMASTGEYIIYTVKSGDSFYSIAKDYPGVSAQNIMDYNGIDSSKIRPGMKIKIPVSK
;
A
#
# COMPACT_ATOMS: atom_id res chain seq x y z
N MET A 1 -14.38 1.99 -22.44
CA MET A 1 -15.65 2.29 -23.16
C MET A 1 -16.00 1.31 -24.27
N ASN A 2 -15.17 0.35 -24.63
CA ASN A 2 -15.47 -0.64 -25.70
C ASN A 2 -15.89 -2.04 -25.22
N ILE A 3 -15.72 -2.37 -23.94
CA ILE A 3 -16.03 -3.71 -23.39
C ILE A 3 -17.49 -3.80 -22.96
N SER A 4 -18.07 -2.75 -22.39
CA SER A 4 -19.48 -2.75 -21.93
C SER A 4 -20.49 -2.83 -23.08
N ARG A 5 -20.20 -2.24 -24.25
CA ARG A 5 -21.04 -2.38 -25.45
C ARG A 5 -21.02 -3.78 -26.04
N LYS A 6 -19.89 -4.50 -25.93
CA LYS A 6 -19.78 -5.89 -26.42
C LYS A 6 -20.49 -6.90 -25.51
N PHE A 7 -20.52 -6.63 -24.20
CA PHE A 7 -21.29 -7.46 -23.24
C PHE A 7 -22.80 -7.31 -23.41
N ALA A 8 -23.31 -6.10 -23.64
CA ALA A 8 -24.71 -5.85 -23.91
C ALA A 8 -25.21 -6.53 -25.19
N VAL A 9 -24.37 -6.60 -26.23
CA VAL A 9 -24.68 -7.30 -27.48
C VAL A 9 -24.68 -8.83 -27.28
N ALA A 10 -23.80 -9.38 -26.45
CA ALA A 10 -23.77 -10.82 -26.15
C ALA A 10 -24.98 -11.27 -25.31
N LEU A 11 -25.45 -10.44 -24.35
CA LEU A 11 -26.68 -10.72 -23.59
C LEU A 11 -27.94 -10.62 -24.46
N ALA A 12 -28.01 -9.66 -25.39
CA ALA A 12 -29.12 -9.53 -26.33
C ALA A 12 -29.20 -10.73 -27.29
N ALA A 13 -28.06 -11.23 -27.75
CA ALA A 13 -28.01 -12.42 -28.61
C ALA A 13 -28.45 -13.71 -27.87
N ALA A 14 -28.13 -13.85 -26.58
CA ALA A 14 -28.57 -14.97 -25.74
C ALA A 14 -30.10 -14.94 -25.49
N PHE A 15 -30.69 -13.75 -25.34
CA PHE A 15 -32.13 -13.59 -25.17
C PHE A 15 -32.91 -13.89 -26.46
N ILE A 16 -32.38 -13.57 -27.62
CA ILE A 16 -32.99 -13.86 -28.93
C ILE A 16 -32.94 -15.39 -29.21
N ALA A 17 -31.89 -16.07 -28.82
CA ALA A 17 -31.78 -17.53 -28.98
C ALA A 17 -32.76 -18.32 -28.09
N LEU A 18 -33.12 -17.81 -26.90
CA LEU A 18 -34.10 -18.43 -26.00
C LEU A 18 -35.56 -18.16 -26.43
N SER A 19 -35.84 -17.07 -27.15
CA SER A 19 -37.18 -16.74 -27.61
C SER A 19 -37.58 -17.50 -28.90
N LEU A 20 -36.65 -18.10 -29.59
CA LEU A 20 -36.90 -18.88 -30.84
C LEU A 20 -37.14 -20.37 -30.63
N SER A 21 -37.06 -20.90 -29.38
CA SER A 21 -37.30 -22.31 -29.06
C SER A 21 -38.73 -22.67 -28.65
N GLY A 22 -39.64 -21.73 -28.69
CA GLY A 22 -41.04 -21.96 -28.34
C GLY A 22 -41.98 -21.81 -29.54
N THR A 23 -42.63 -22.89 -29.89
CA THR A 23 -43.82 -23.04 -30.75
C THR A 23 -43.59 -23.28 -32.25
N ILE A 24 -43.55 -24.57 -32.60
CA ILE A 24 -43.96 -25.04 -33.93
C ILE A 24 -45.30 -25.74 -33.75
N THR A 25 -46.38 -25.02 -34.07
CA THR A 25 -47.71 -25.61 -34.37
C THR A 25 -47.92 -25.61 -35.87
N ALA A 26 -48.39 -26.75 -36.37
CA ALA A 26 -48.56 -27.06 -37.77
C ALA A 26 -49.61 -26.21 -38.46
N ALA A 27 -49.34 -25.78 -39.69
CA ALA A 27 -50.36 -25.31 -40.67
C ALA A 27 -49.90 -25.60 -42.11
N PRO A 28 -50.79 -25.61 -43.13
CA PRO A 28 -50.85 -26.58 -44.20
C PRO A 28 -50.10 -26.19 -45.48
N ARG A 29 -49.98 -27.19 -46.36
CA ARG A 29 -49.32 -27.22 -47.67
C ARG A 29 -49.61 -25.97 -48.55
N HIS A 30 -48.52 -25.24 -48.91
CA HIS A 30 -48.29 -24.66 -50.26
C HIS A 30 -46.87 -24.08 -50.36
N ASP A 31 -46.22 -24.34 -51.52
CA ASP A 31 -45.00 -23.76 -52.07
C ASP A 31 -43.66 -24.40 -51.71
N GLU A 32 -43.17 -25.25 -52.62
CA GLU A 32 -41.77 -25.74 -52.66
C GLU A 32 -40.74 -24.62 -52.73
N LYS A 33 -41.05 -23.48 -53.33
CA LYS A 33 -40.17 -22.29 -53.37
C LYS A 33 -39.98 -21.64 -51.99
N LYS A 34 -40.99 -21.66 -51.13
CA LYS A 34 -40.90 -21.19 -49.74
C LYS A 34 -40.05 -22.15 -48.88
N LYS A 35 -40.16 -23.44 -49.12
CA LYS A 35 -39.32 -24.45 -48.41
C LYS A 35 -37.86 -24.34 -48.76
N ILE A 36 -37.48 -23.99 -50.00
CA ILE A 36 -36.11 -23.79 -50.43
C ILE A 36 -35.54 -22.47 -49.83
N SER A 37 -36.36 -21.41 -49.72
CA SER A 37 -35.99 -20.17 -49.07
C SER A 37 -35.72 -20.36 -47.57
N LEU A 38 -36.64 -21.03 -46.85
CA LEU A 38 -36.49 -21.35 -45.42
C LEU A 38 -35.29 -22.28 -45.14
N LYS A 39 -34.97 -23.23 -46.03
CA LYS A 39 -33.75 -24.08 -45.90
C LYS A 39 -32.48 -23.26 -46.07
N LYS A 40 -32.44 -22.28 -46.98
CA LYS A 40 -31.28 -21.41 -47.16
C LYS A 40 -31.12 -20.43 -45.97
N GLU A 41 -32.22 -19.89 -45.46
CA GLU A 41 -32.22 -19.01 -44.30
C GLU A 41 -31.79 -19.75 -43.02
N ASN A 42 -32.28 -20.97 -42.79
CA ASN A 42 -31.84 -21.82 -41.70
C ASN A 42 -30.37 -22.24 -41.82
N ALA A 43 -29.85 -22.43 -43.03
CA ALA A 43 -28.43 -22.71 -43.24
C ALA A 43 -27.55 -21.49 -42.93
N LEU A 44 -27.98 -20.29 -43.31
CA LEU A 44 -27.30 -19.01 -42.96
C LEU A 44 -27.30 -18.75 -41.46
N LEU A 45 -28.47 -18.91 -40.81
CA LEU A 45 -28.59 -18.77 -39.35
C LEU A 45 -27.72 -19.81 -38.61
N LYS A 46 -27.58 -21.01 -39.15
CA LYS A 46 -26.70 -22.04 -38.54
C LYS A 46 -25.23 -21.62 -38.62
N VAL A 47 -24.79 -21.06 -39.72
CA VAL A 47 -23.41 -20.54 -39.90
C VAL A 47 -23.16 -19.36 -38.97
N GLU A 48 -24.15 -18.49 -38.80
CA GLU A 48 -24.04 -17.34 -37.91
C GLU A 48 -24.00 -17.79 -36.42
N ILE A 49 -24.81 -18.76 -36.03
CA ILE A 49 -24.78 -19.37 -34.69
C ILE A 49 -23.43 -20.06 -34.43
N ASP A 50 -22.86 -20.76 -35.39
CA ASP A 50 -21.58 -21.42 -35.22
C ASP A 50 -20.41 -20.41 -35.18
N SER A 51 -20.52 -19.30 -35.92
CA SER A 51 -19.60 -18.15 -35.80
C SER A 51 -19.66 -17.47 -34.43
N LEU A 52 -20.87 -17.21 -33.92
CA LEU A 52 -21.07 -16.62 -32.61
C LEU A 52 -20.58 -17.54 -31.47
N LYS A 53 -20.76 -18.86 -31.61
CA LYS A 53 -20.21 -19.85 -30.67
C LYS A 53 -18.67 -19.83 -30.64
N ALA A 54 -18.05 -19.73 -31.80
CA ALA A 54 -16.59 -19.65 -31.91
C ALA A 54 -16.06 -18.34 -31.26
N GLU A 55 -16.78 -17.25 -31.43
CA GLU A 55 -16.44 -15.96 -30.81
C GLU A 55 -16.62 -15.98 -29.29
N ILE A 56 -17.69 -16.59 -28.79
CA ILE A 56 -17.92 -16.83 -27.35
C ILE A 56 -16.78 -17.69 -26.76
N GLU A 57 -16.34 -18.74 -27.45
CA GLU A 57 -15.26 -19.59 -26.94
C GLU A 57 -13.91 -18.87 -26.96
N LYS A 58 -13.68 -17.99 -27.94
CA LYS A 58 -12.52 -17.11 -27.96
C LYS A 58 -12.51 -16.16 -26.75
N TYR A 59 -13.65 -15.51 -26.44
CA TYR A 59 -13.77 -14.65 -25.25
C TYR A 59 -13.65 -15.44 -23.93
N ARG A 60 -14.14 -16.68 -23.89
CA ARG A 60 -13.93 -17.58 -22.75
C ARG A 60 -12.47 -17.94 -22.55
N MET A 61 -11.71 -18.15 -23.62
CA MET A 61 -10.27 -18.41 -23.53
C MET A 61 -9.49 -17.15 -23.12
N GLU A 62 -9.87 -15.97 -23.60
CA GLU A 62 -9.31 -14.69 -23.16
C GLU A 62 -9.62 -14.45 -21.68
N LEU A 63 -10.84 -14.73 -21.22
CA LEU A 63 -11.24 -14.64 -19.81
C LEU A 63 -10.42 -15.59 -18.93
N ARG A 64 -10.23 -16.87 -19.37
CA ARG A 64 -9.39 -17.84 -18.66
C ARG A 64 -7.92 -17.44 -18.62
N ARG A 65 -7.39 -16.78 -19.66
CA ARG A 65 -6.04 -16.20 -19.67
C ARG A 65 -5.92 -15.04 -18.70
N THR A 66 -6.93 -14.18 -18.66
CA THR A 66 -6.99 -13.06 -17.71
C THR A 66 -7.10 -13.57 -16.28
N ASP A 67 -7.95 -14.59 -16.04
CA ASP A 67 -8.06 -15.27 -14.75
C ASP A 67 -6.74 -15.96 -14.35
N SER A 68 -6.02 -16.58 -15.29
CA SER A 68 -4.71 -17.17 -15.02
C SER A 68 -3.65 -16.12 -14.69
N MET A 69 -3.58 -15.03 -15.46
CA MET A 69 -2.70 -13.89 -15.16
C MET A 69 -3.09 -13.18 -13.85
N THR A 70 -4.39 -13.08 -13.59
CA THR A 70 -4.90 -12.52 -12.32
C THR A 70 -4.57 -13.45 -11.16
N ASN A 71 -4.66 -14.77 -11.34
CA ASN A 71 -4.28 -15.75 -10.32
C ASN A 71 -2.76 -15.81 -10.11
N GLU A 72 -1.93 -15.68 -11.14
CA GLU A 72 -0.46 -15.57 -10.99
C GLU A 72 -0.06 -14.25 -10.30
N LEU A 73 -0.73 -13.15 -10.63
CA LEU A 73 -0.58 -11.88 -9.92
C LEU A 73 -1.07 -12.00 -8.47
N LEU A 74 -2.20 -12.68 -8.23
CA LEU A 74 -2.77 -12.90 -6.91
C LEU A 74 -1.90 -13.83 -6.07
N ASP A 75 -1.33 -14.90 -6.64
CA ASP A 75 -0.36 -15.78 -5.96
C ASP A 75 0.94 -15.02 -5.64
N PHE A 76 1.34 -14.09 -6.51
CA PHE A 76 2.44 -13.17 -6.24
C PHE A 76 2.13 -12.23 -5.07
N TYR A 77 0.87 -11.72 -4.97
CA TYR A 77 0.41 -10.84 -3.89
C TYR A 77 0.11 -11.61 -2.59
N GLU A 78 -0.39 -12.85 -2.65
CA GLU A 78 -0.62 -13.68 -1.46
C GLU A 78 0.69 -14.02 -0.73
N GLY A 79 1.83 -14.01 -1.43
CA GLY A 79 3.15 -14.13 -0.81
C GLY A 79 3.58 -12.93 0.03
N GLU A 80 2.90 -11.80 -0.06
CA GLU A 80 3.30 -10.54 0.59
C GLU A 80 2.47 -10.15 1.83
N ARG A 81 1.32 -10.79 2.08
CA ARG A 81 0.52 -10.53 3.30
C ARG A 81 0.83 -11.55 4.38
N PRO A 82 1.17 -11.12 5.60
CA PRO A 82 1.14 -12.00 6.74
C PRO A 82 -0.31 -12.45 6.96
N ALA A 83 -0.56 -13.76 6.92
CA ALA A 83 -1.76 -14.32 7.52
C ALA A 83 -1.59 -14.16 9.03
N GLU A 84 -2.58 -13.59 9.66
CA GLU A 84 -2.82 -13.44 11.09
C GLU A 84 -2.68 -12.02 11.63
N SER A 85 -3.83 -11.57 12.05
CA SER A 85 -4.18 -10.64 13.12
C SER A 85 -3.01 -9.99 13.87
N ASP A 86 -2.73 -8.77 13.56
CA ASP A 86 -2.49 -7.77 14.57
C ASP A 86 -3.42 -6.60 14.21
N SER A 87 -4.34 -6.27 15.12
CA SER A 87 -5.15 -5.07 15.07
C SER A 87 -4.32 -3.94 14.46
N CYS A 88 -4.89 -3.15 13.56
CA CYS A 88 -4.27 -1.96 12.97
C CYS A 88 -3.90 -0.95 14.06
N ALA A 89 -2.98 -1.31 14.95
CA ALA A 89 -2.34 -0.34 15.81
C ALA A 89 -1.44 0.51 14.92
N ILE A 90 -1.79 1.76 14.81
CA ILE A 90 -1.04 2.76 14.06
C ILE A 90 0.25 3.02 14.84
N GLU A 91 1.41 2.63 14.27
CA GLU A 91 2.72 2.99 14.81
C GLU A 91 3.15 4.32 14.21
N TYR A 92 3.41 5.30 15.05
CA TYR A 92 3.95 6.59 14.65
C TYR A 92 5.48 6.51 14.60
N THR A 93 6.07 6.87 13.45
CA THR A 93 7.53 7.01 13.34
C THR A 93 7.98 8.35 13.90
N ALA A 94 9.23 8.46 14.36
CA ALA A 94 9.78 9.71 14.91
C ALA A 94 9.70 10.89 13.91
N GLU A 95 9.82 10.62 12.59
CA GLU A 95 9.68 11.64 11.54
C GLU A 95 8.26 12.15 11.38
N VAL A 96 7.29 11.31 11.70
CA VAL A 96 5.86 11.62 11.64
C VAL A 96 5.42 12.34 12.92
N SER A 97 6.09 12.10 14.05
CA SER A 97 5.70 12.68 15.35
C SER A 97 5.91 14.20 15.49
N ASP A 98 6.67 14.81 14.58
CA ASP A 98 6.93 16.25 14.62
C ASP A 98 5.82 17.12 13.99
N SER A 99 4.83 16.52 13.33
CA SER A 99 3.69 17.26 12.79
C SER A 99 2.67 17.58 13.89
N LEU A 100 2.18 18.82 13.93
CA LEU A 100 1.10 19.24 14.85
C LEU A 100 -0.15 18.38 14.69
N LEU A 101 -0.48 18.00 13.45
CA LEU A 101 -1.61 17.13 13.15
C LEU A 101 -1.38 15.74 13.75
N ASN A 102 -0.17 15.20 13.64
CA ASN A 102 0.17 13.90 14.23
C ASN A 102 0.23 13.96 15.75
N LEU A 103 0.80 15.04 16.33
CA LEU A 103 0.75 15.28 17.79
C LEU A 103 -0.71 15.38 18.27
N TRP A 104 -1.58 16.02 17.50
CA TRP A 104 -3.01 16.09 17.77
C TRP A 104 -3.64 14.68 17.80
N TYR A 105 -3.29 13.78 16.86
CA TYR A 105 -3.72 12.39 16.87
C TYR A 105 -3.16 11.62 18.07
N VAL A 106 -1.84 11.69 18.30
CA VAL A 106 -1.17 10.94 19.39
C VAL A 106 -1.69 11.35 20.76
N HIS A 107 -1.76 12.66 21.05
CA HIS A 107 -2.20 13.12 22.37
C HIS A 107 -3.68 12.84 22.67
N ARG A 108 -4.49 12.65 21.65
CA ARG A 108 -5.94 12.51 21.83
C ARG A 108 -6.46 11.08 21.66
N LEU A 109 -5.80 10.24 20.84
CA LEU A 109 -6.18 8.84 20.68
C LEU A 109 -5.69 7.94 21.83
N VAL A 110 -4.60 8.31 22.51
CA VAL A 110 -4.03 7.56 23.64
C VAL A 110 -4.89 7.62 24.91
N ASN A 111 -5.82 8.57 25.02
CA ASN A 111 -6.61 8.80 26.23
C ASN A 111 -7.99 8.11 26.24
N GLU A 112 -8.35 7.38 25.18
CA GLU A 112 -9.54 6.52 25.19
C GLU A 112 -9.10 5.10 25.51
N GLU A 113 -9.70 4.49 26.55
CA GLU A 113 -9.47 3.11 26.94
C GLU A 113 -9.57 2.18 25.71
N ASP A 114 -8.73 1.13 25.66
CA ASP A 114 -8.48 0.19 24.56
C ASP A 114 -9.73 -0.49 23.97
N ILE A 115 -10.71 0.31 23.48
CA ILE A 115 -11.90 -0.20 22.79
C ILE A 115 -11.52 -0.83 21.44
N ASP A 116 -10.34 -0.47 20.89
CA ASP A 116 -9.86 -1.05 19.63
C ASP A 116 -9.37 -2.50 19.74
N GLU A 117 -9.04 -2.99 20.96
CA GLU A 117 -8.67 -4.40 21.20
C GLU A 117 -9.87 -5.33 21.42
N VAL A 118 -11.10 -4.79 21.45
CA VAL A 118 -12.30 -5.57 21.67
C VAL A 118 -12.59 -6.50 20.49
N ASP A 119 -12.68 -7.79 20.76
CA ASP A 119 -13.12 -8.78 19.76
C ASP A 119 -14.62 -8.55 19.42
N MET A 120 -14.85 -7.82 18.33
CA MET A 120 -16.18 -7.43 17.86
C MET A 120 -17.10 -8.61 17.51
N ASP A 121 -16.53 -9.81 17.27
CA ASP A 121 -17.32 -11.02 17.01
C ASP A 121 -17.92 -11.60 18.32
N SER A 122 -17.31 -11.29 19.47
CA SER A 122 -17.69 -11.85 20.78
C SER A 122 -18.46 -10.87 21.69
N VAL A 123 -18.42 -9.56 21.39
CA VAL A 123 -19.04 -8.52 22.24
C VAL A 123 -20.40 -8.12 21.69
N LYS A 124 -21.36 -7.96 22.60
CA LYS A 124 -22.67 -7.35 22.31
C LYS A 124 -22.79 -6.05 23.11
N PHE A 125 -22.65 -4.94 22.40
CA PHE A 125 -22.89 -3.64 23.03
C PHE A 125 -24.37 -3.43 23.30
N GLN A 126 -24.68 -2.86 24.45
CA GLN A 126 -26.01 -2.43 24.81
C GLN A 126 -26.24 -0.97 24.36
N SER A 127 -27.38 -0.70 23.78
CA SER A 127 -27.85 0.63 23.41
C SER A 127 -29.29 0.82 23.86
N ASN A 128 -29.62 2.06 24.24
CA ASN A 128 -30.98 2.45 24.54
C ASN A 128 -31.79 2.82 23.27
N VAL A 129 -31.14 2.85 22.10
CA VAL A 129 -31.80 3.14 20.81
C VAL A 129 -32.39 1.84 20.27
N PRO A 130 -33.70 1.80 19.96
CA PRO A 130 -34.34 0.62 19.40
C PRO A 130 -33.81 0.29 17.98
N ASP A 131 -33.77 -0.99 17.63
CA ASP A 131 -33.34 -1.47 16.31
C ASP A 131 -34.11 -0.82 15.15
N SER A 132 -35.41 -0.59 15.34
CA SER A 132 -36.24 0.08 14.36
C SER A 132 -35.74 1.49 13.98
N VAL A 133 -35.12 2.20 14.92
CA VAL A 133 -34.55 3.53 14.68
C VAL A 133 -33.28 3.42 13.82
N TYR A 134 -32.41 2.45 14.10
CA TYR A 134 -31.23 2.22 13.27
C TYR A 134 -31.59 1.82 11.84
N ILE A 135 -32.56 0.91 11.68
CA ILE A 135 -33.07 0.46 10.38
C ILE A 135 -33.68 1.63 9.60
N ASP A 136 -34.54 2.44 10.24
CA ASP A 136 -35.16 3.61 9.61
C ASP A 136 -34.11 4.63 9.17
N ARG A 137 -33.10 4.90 10.01
CA ARG A 137 -32.02 5.82 9.68
C ARG A 137 -31.16 5.31 8.52
N ILE A 138 -30.79 4.02 8.50
CA ILE A 138 -30.07 3.41 7.39
C ILE A 138 -30.86 3.53 6.10
N ALA A 139 -32.17 3.25 6.14
CA ALA A 139 -33.05 3.40 4.98
C ALA A 139 -33.11 4.86 4.48
N LYS A 140 -33.11 5.85 5.37
CA LYS A 140 -33.11 7.28 5.04
C LYS A 140 -31.83 7.78 4.38
N MET A 141 -30.71 7.06 4.47
CA MET A 141 -29.48 7.42 3.77
C MET A 141 -29.61 7.31 2.25
N ASN A 142 -30.60 6.56 1.73
CA ASN A 142 -30.79 6.33 0.28
C ASN A 142 -29.49 5.95 -0.45
N SER A 143 -28.68 5.11 0.18
CA SER A 143 -27.36 4.74 -0.30
C SER A 143 -27.41 3.92 -1.60
N PHE A 144 -26.49 4.20 -2.52
CA PHE A 144 -26.25 3.36 -3.70
C PHE A 144 -25.62 2.01 -3.33
N ILE A 145 -24.96 1.94 -2.18
CA ILE A 145 -24.36 0.71 -1.65
C ILE A 145 -25.41 0.03 -0.78
N THR A 146 -25.62 -1.28 -0.98
CA THR A 146 -26.47 -2.06 -0.08
C THR A 146 -25.87 -2.07 1.32
N LEU A 147 -26.56 -1.44 2.27
CA LEU A 147 -26.15 -1.36 3.66
C LEU A 147 -26.88 -2.44 4.46
N PRO A 148 -26.20 -3.53 4.84
CA PRO A 148 -26.81 -4.59 5.66
C PRO A 148 -27.07 -4.10 7.08
N TYR A 149 -28.11 -4.65 7.73
CA TYR A 149 -28.35 -4.48 9.15
C TYR A 149 -28.54 -5.85 9.83
N ASN A 150 -27.75 -6.12 10.85
CA ASN A 150 -27.83 -7.28 11.72
C ASN A 150 -27.09 -6.98 13.04
N ASP A 151 -27.03 -7.94 13.96
CA ASP A 151 -26.38 -7.77 15.25
C ASP A 151 -24.90 -7.34 15.15
N ILE A 152 -24.18 -7.82 14.12
CA ILE A 152 -22.76 -7.48 13.91
C ILE A 152 -22.65 -6.01 13.50
N VAL A 153 -23.41 -5.59 12.48
CA VAL A 153 -23.42 -4.19 12.01
C VAL A 153 -23.90 -3.25 13.13
N LYS A 154 -24.93 -3.64 13.88
CA LYS A 154 -25.41 -2.91 15.05
C LYS A 154 -24.29 -2.64 16.05
N ASN A 155 -23.46 -3.64 16.35
CA ASN A 155 -22.34 -3.48 17.28
C ASN A 155 -21.34 -2.41 16.79
N TYR A 156 -21.05 -2.36 15.48
CA TYR A 156 -20.18 -1.32 14.92
C TYR A 156 -20.82 0.06 14.95
N ILE A 157 -22.12 0.15 14.69
CA ILE A 157 -22.86 1.41 14.83
C ILE A 157 -22.74 1.92 16.26
N ILE A 158 -23.07 1.08 17.26
CA ILE A 158 -22.97 1.44 18.67
C ILE A 158 -21.52 1.81 19.05
N LYS A 159 -20.52 1.03 18.58
CA LYS A 159 -19.11 1.32 18.82
C LYS A 159 -18.78 2.76 18.43
N TYR A 160 -19.06 3.15 17.19
CA TYR A 160 -18.70 4.48 16.69
C TYR A 160 -19.60 5.58 17.27
N SER A 161 -20.93 5.38 17.30
CA SER A 161 -21.86 6.46 17.66
C SER A 161 -22.05 6.66 19.16
N GLU A 162 -21.78 5.63 20.00
CA GLU A 162 -22.11 5.70 21.42
C GLU A 162 -20.91 5.40 22.35
N LYS A 163 -19.96 4.55 21.91
CA LYS A 163 -18.82 4.16 22.75
C LYS A 163 -17.56 4.99 22.50
N MET A 164 -17.45 5.60 21.32
CA MET A 164 -16.30 6.42 20.93
C MET A 164 -16.70 7.86 20.51
N PRO A 165 -17.57 8.57 21.26
CA PRO A 165 -18.11 9.85 20.81
C PRO A 165 -17.03 10.94 20.67
N GLN A 166 -16.00 10.92 21.50
CA GLN A 166 -14.91 11.89 21.44
C GLN A 166 -14.01 11.62 20.24
N THR A 167 -13.60 10.37 20.02
CA THR A 167 -12.82 9.98 18.84
C THR A 167 -13.58 10.29 17.56
N MET A 168 -14.87 9.97 17.52
CA MET A 168 -15.69 10.32 16.36
C MET A 168 -15.86 11.82 16.18
N GLY A 169 -15.94 12.61 17.24
CA GLY A 169 -15.93 14.08 17.16
C GLY A 169 -14.69 14.62 16.44
N ARG A 170 -13.51 14.07 16.74
CA ARG A 170 -12.24 14.41 16.08
C ARG A 170 -12.22 14.00 14.62
N ILE A 171 -12.61 12.76 14.34
CA ILE A 171 -12.70 12.21 12.99
C ILE A 171 -13.66 13.04 12.14
N LEU A 172 -14.82 13.39 12.67
CA LEU A 172 -15.81 14.23 11.99
C LEU A 172 -15.29 15.63 11.70
N GLY A 173 -14.49 16.22 12.59
CA GLY A 173 -13.80 17.49 12.32
C GLY A 173 -12.87 17.40 11.11
N LEU A 174 -12.11 16.32 10.97
CA LEU A 174 -11.29 16.07 9.78
C LEU A 174 -12.14 15.75 8.54
N CYS A 175 -13.29 15.10 8.72
CA CYS A 175 -14.23 14.86 7.64
C CYS A 175 -14.72 16.18 7.01
N GLU A 176 -14.98 17.21 7.81
CA GLU A 176 -15.38 18.54 7.27
C GLU A 176 -14.33 19.09 6.29
N TYR A 177 -13.04 18.80 6.51
CA TYR A 177 -11.96 19.26 5.64
C TYR A 177 -11.72 18.35 4.43
N TYR A 178 -11.63 17.03 4.62
CA TYR A 178 -11.18 16.11 3.58
C TYR A 178 -12.31 15.49 2.74
N MET A 179 -13.53 15.35 3.28
CA MET A 179 -14.64 14.69 2.56
C MET A 179 -15.04 15.41 1.26
N PRO A 180 -15.02 16.76 1.16
CA PRO A 180 -15.26 17.44 -0.12
C PRO A 180 -14.26 17.02 -1.21
N ILE A 181 -12.98 16.86 -0.85
CA ILE A 181 -11.93 16.43 -1.78
C ILE A 181 -12.20 15.00 -2.27
N PHE A 182 -12.54 14.10 -1.35
CA PHE A 182 -12.83 12.70 -1.71
C PHE A 182 -14.10 12.58 -2.54
N GLN A 183 -15.11 13.38 -2.25
CA GLN A 183 -16.34 13.47 -3.02
C GLN A 183 -16.07 13.86 -4.48
N GLU A 184 -15.28 14.91 -4.71
CA GLU A 184 -14.89 15.36 -6.05
C GLU A 184 -14.16 14.24 -6.81
N ILE A 185 -13.26 13.52 -6.15
CA ILE A 185 -12.52 12.42 -6.74
C ILE A 185 -13.44 11.25 -7.09
N LEU A 186 -14.34 10.85 -6.18
CA LEU A 186 -15.29 9.76 -6.44
C LEU A 186 -16.26 10.14 -7.58
N ASN A 187 -16.74 11.38 -7.62
CA ASN A 187 -17.59 11.89 -8.70
C ASN A 187 -16.89 11.85 -10.07
N LYS A 188 -15.59 12.12 -10.12
CA LYS A 188 -14.79 12.01 -11.36
C LYS A 188 -14.84 10.59 -11.98
N TYR A 189 -15.07 9.57 -11.16
CA TYR A 189 -15.14 8.17 -11.57
C TYR A 189 -16.57 7.60 -11.56
N ASP A 190 -17.60 8.44 -11.41
CA ASP A 190 -19.01 8.04 -11.29
C ASP A 190 -19.25 6.98 -10.21
N MET A 191 -18.57 7.12 -9.05
CA MET A 191 -18.60 6.17 -7.94
C MET A 191 -19.50 6.64 -6.80
N PRO A 192 -20.07 5.70 -6.01
CA PRO A 192 -20.85 6.03 -4.82
C PRO A 192 -20.06 6.88 -3.83
N GLU A 193 -20.65 7.99 -3.40
CA GLU A 193 -19.99 8.91 -2.46
C GLU A 193 -19.76 8.31 -1.07
N GLU A 194 -20.53 7.30 -0.70
CA GLU A 194 -20.39 6.57 0.56
C GLU A 194 -18.99 5.99 0.75
N LEU A 195 -18.29 5.65 -0.33
CA LEU A 195 -16.95 5.07 -0.31
C LEU A 195 -15.91 5.97 0.37
N LYS A 196 -16.17 7.27 0.48
CA LYS A 196 -15.32 8.20 1.25
C LYS A 196 -15.20 7.81 2.73
N ALA A 197 -16.21 7.13 3.30
CA ALA A 197 -16.17 6.65 4.68
C ALA A 197 -15.11 5.56 4.93
N MET A 198 -14.55 4.96 3.88
CA MET A 198 -13.44 3.99 4.01
C MET A 198 -12.20 4.62 4.64
N ALA A 199 -11.90 5.89 4.37
CA ALA A 199 -10.76 6.57 4.98
C ALA A 199 -10.89 6.68 6.51
N ILE A 200 -12.11 6.64 7.05
CA ILE A 200 -12.35 6.59 8.51
C ILE A 200 -11.87 5.26 9.07
N ILE A 201 -12.28 4.14 8.46
CA ILE A 201 -11.95 2.80 8.98
C ILE A 201 -10.50 2.39 8.70
N GLU A 202 -9.85 3.00 7.69
CA GLU A 202 -8.46 2.71 7.37
C GLU A 202 -7.46 3.44 8.29
N SER A 203 -7.73 4.69 8.63
CA SER A 203 -6.75 5.53 9.33
C SER A 203 -7.33 6.54 10.31
N ALA A 204 -8.63 6.50 10.59
CA ALA A 204 -9.31 7.58 11.32
C ALA A 204 -9.06 8.97 10.67
N MET A 205 -9.00 9.02 9.33
CA MET A 205 -8.71 10.24 8.54
C MET A 205 -7.29 10.80 8.72
N ASN A 206 -6.32 10.01 9.20
CA ASN A 206 -4.95 10.48 9.43
C ASN A 206 -4.08 10.33 8.16
N PRO A 207 -3.62 11.44 7.53
CA PRO A 207 -2.77 11.39 6.34
C PRO A 207 -1.37 10.81 6.61
N LEU A 208 -0.94 10.81 7.87
CA LEU A 208 0.39 10.36 8.29
C LEU A 208 0.37 8.95 8.88
N ALA A 209 -0.78 8.28 8.89
CA ALA A 209 -0.92 6.95 9.47
C ALA A 209 0.05 5.95 8.84
N VAL A 210 0.70 5.14 9.69
CA VAL A 210 1.60 4.06 9.29
C VAL A 210 1.24 2.80 10.06
N SER A 211 0.81 1.74 9.37
CA SER A 211 0.50 0.47 10.02
C SER A 211 1.75 -0.35 10.34
N ARG A 212 1.63 -1.33 11.24
CA ARG A 212 2.73 -2.27 11.58
C ARG A 212 3.27 -3.03 10.36
N VAL A 213 2.45 -3.24 9.34
CA VAL A 213 2.82 -3.95 8.10
C VAL A 213 3.32 -3.02 7.00
N GLY A 214 3.38 -1.69 7.25
CA GLY A 214 3.94 -0.70 6.33
C GLY A 214 2.91 -0.10 5.36
N ALA A 215 1.60 -0.28 5.59
CA ALA A 215 0.59 0.51 4.90
C ALA A 215 0.65 1.96 5.37
N LYS A 216 0.41 2.93 4.47
CA LYS A 216 0.57 4.36 4.77
C LYS A 216 -0.55 5.23 4.24
N GLY A 217 -0.77 6.35 4.95
CA GLY A 217 -1.68 7.42 4.58
C GLY A 217 -3.14 7.15 4.92
N MET A 218 -4.02 8.08 4.57
CA MET A 218 -5.45 7.96 4.87
C MET A 218 -6.09 6.69 4.33
N TRP A 219 -5.63 6.23 3.17
CA TRP A 219 -6.15 5.07 2.45
C TRP A 219 -5.33 3.80 2.66
N GLN A 220 -4.36 3.81 3.59
CA GLN A 220 -3.54 2.68 4.02
C GLN A 220 -2.98 1.81 2.87
N PHE A 221 -2.44 2.48 1.85
CA PHE A 221 -1.83 1.76 0.74
C PHE A 221 -0.57 1.00 1.15
N MET A 222 -0.55 -0.29 0.82
CA MET A 222 0.68 -1.07 0.79
C MET A 222 1.59 -0.60 -0.35
N TYR A 223 2.91 -0.72 -0.17
CA TYR A 223 3.90 -0.22 -1.15
C TYR A 223 3.66 -0.74 -2.57
N GLN A 224 3.42 -2.03 -2.75
CA GLN A 224 3.22 -2.62 -4.08
C GLN A 224 1.92 -2.14 -4.72
N THR A 225 0.83 -2.18 -3.97
CA THR A 225 -0.47 -1.68 -4.44
C THR A 225 -0.39 -0.22 -4.85
N ALA A 226 0.29 0.61 -4.05
CA ALA A 226 0.54 2.01 -4.38
C ALA A 226 1.26 2.18 -5.73
N LYS A 227 2.29 1.37 -5.99
CA LYS A 227 3.03 1.40 -7.27
C LYS A 227 2.18 0.99 -8.45
N ILE A 228 1.30 -0.02 -8.30
CA ILE A 228 0.37 -0.47 -9.36
C ILE A 228 -0.59 0.65 -9.73
N TYR A 229 -1.12 1.37 -8.73
CA TYR A 229 -2.02 2.50 -8.95
C TYR A 229 -1.29 3.83 -9.21
N GLY A 230 0.03 3.77 -9.51
CA GLY A 230 0.80 4.90 -10.02
C GLY A 230 1.25 5.91 -8.98
N LEU A 231 1.15 5.60 -7.68
CA LEU A 231 1.68 6.46 -6.64
C LEU A 231 3.21 6.45 -6.65
N HIS A 232 3.80 7.64 -6.68
CA HIS A 232 5.24 7.80 -6.66
C HIS A 232 5.78 7.70 -5.23
N ILE A 233 6.82 6.88 -5.06
CA ILE A 233 7.48 6.67 -3.76
C ILE A 233 8.97 6.60 -3.99
N ASP A 234 9.71 7.53 -3.39
CA ASP A 234 11.18 7.57 -3.37
C ASP A 234 11.70 8.13 -2.04
N SER A 235 12.99 8.55 -2.00
CA SER A 235 13.61 9.10 -0.80
C SER A 235 13.04 10.46 -0.37
N PHE A 236 12.46 11.24 -1.29
CA PHE A 236 11.94 12.58 -1.03
C PHE A 236 10.41 12.64 -1.01
N VAL A 237 9.74 11.71 -1.66
CA VAL A 237 8.29 11.74 -1.87
C VAL A 237 7.67 10.40 -1.54
N ASP A 238 6.53 10.42 -0.84
CA ASP A 238 5.68 9.26 -0.63
C ASP A 238 4.21 9.68 -0.89
N GLU A 239 3.73 9.51 -2.12
CA GLU A 239 2.38 9.94 -2.51
C GLU A 239 1.26 9.14 -1.85
N ARG A 240 1.56 8.09 -1.08
CA ARG A 240 0.58 7.43 -0.21
C ARG A 240 0.07 8.37 0.89
N LEU A 241 0.92 9.33 1.29
CA LEU A 241 0.61 10.34 2.30
C LEU A 241 -0.15 11.54 1.71
N ASP A 242 -0.14 11.73 0.37
CA ASP A 242 -0.89 12.79 -0.29
C ASP A 242 -2.38 12.47 -0.30
N PRO A 243 -3.26 13.26 0.36
CA PRO A 243 -4.69 12.96 0.46
C PRO A 243 -5.38 12.88 -0.90
N VAL A 244 -4.98 13.74 -1.86
CA VAL A 244 -5.59 13.78 -3.20
C VAL A 244 -5.12 12.62 -4.06
N LYS A 245 -3.80 12.38 -4.11
CA LYS A 245 -3.22 11.30 -4.92
C LYS A 245 -3.63 9.92 -4.43
N SER A 246 -3.62 9.72 -3.11
CA SER A 246 -4.02 8.43 -2.54
C SER A 246 -5.52 8.18 -2.68
N ALA A 247 -6.37 9.21 -2.60
CA ALA A 247 -7.81 9.07 -2.86
C ALA A 247 -8.09 8.71 -4.32
N ASP A 248 -7.42 9.34 -5.29
CA ASP A 248 -7.53 8.98 -6.72
C ASP A 248 -7.11 7.52 -6.98
N ALA A 249 -6.02 7.08 -6.35
CA ALA A 249 -5.58 5.69 -6.43
C ALA A 249 -6.58 4.71 -5.78
N ALA A 250 -7.18 5.08 -4.64
CA ALA A 250 -8.19 4.27 -3.95
C ALA A 250 -9.48 4.15 -4.78
N ALA A 251 -9.93 5.25 -5.40
CA ALA A 251 -11.07 5.23 -6.30
C ALA A 251 -10.84 4.24 -7.46
N ARG A 252 -9.68 4.30 -8.12
CA ARG A 252 -9.36 3.36 -9.22
C ARG A 252 -9.27 1.91 -8.75
N TYR A 253 -8.69 1.66 -7.56
CA TYR A 253 -8.68 0.31 -6.98
C TYR A 253 -10.10 -0.22 -6.76
N LEU A 254 -10.98 0.60 -6.17
CA LEU A 254 -12.36 0.22 -5.88
C LEU A 254 -13.20 0.04 -7.14
N GLN A 255 -12.92 0.82 -8.19
CA GLN A 255 -13.53 0.66 -9.50
C GLN A 255 -13.16 -0.70 -10.11
N ASP A 256 -11.85 -1.03 -10.15
CA ASP A 256 -11.37 -2.34 -10.63
C ASP A 256 -11.98 -3.50 -9.83
N ALA A 257 -12.07 -3.33 -8.50
CA ALA A 257 -12.69 -4.33 -7.63
C ALA A 257 -14.18 -4.50 -7.91
N TYR A 258 -14.90 -3.41 -8.15
CA TYR A 258 -16.32 -3.46 -8.52
C TYR A 258 -16.51 -4.11 -9.89
N GLU A 259 -15.63 -3.85 -10.86
CA GLU A 259 -15.67 -4.53 -12.17
C GLU A 259 -15.50 -6.06 -12.02
N ILE A 260 -14.69 -6.53 -11.07
CA ILE A 260 -14.50 -7.97 -10.78
C ILE A 260 -15.72 -8.59 -10.10
N PHE A 261 -16.29 -7.89 -9.11
CA PHE A 261 -17.28 -8.49 -8.22
C PHE A 261 -18.73 -8.13 -8.58
N GLY A 262 -19.00 -6.96 -9.16
CA GLY A 262 -20.33 -6.44 -9.44
C GLY A 262 -21.13 -6.10 -8.17
N ASP A 263 -20.45 -6.06 -7.01
CA ASP A 263 -21.05 -5.78 -5.70
C ASP A 263 -20.09 -4.94 -4.86
N TRP A 264 -20.58 -3.84 -4.29
CA TRP A 264 -19.75 -2.91 -3.52
C TRP A 264 -19.29 -3.51 -2.19
N ASN A 265 -20.08 -4.34 -1.52
CA ASN A 265 -19.65 -4.97 -0.27
C ASN A 265 -18.49 -5.94 -0.50
N LEU A 266 -18.48 -6.64 -1.65
CA LEU A 266 -17.36 -7.49 -2.05
C LEU A 266 -16.14 -6.64 -2.45
N ALA A 267 -16.34 -5.53 -3.16
CA ALA A 267 -15.27 -4.61 -3.52
C ALA A 267 -14.62 -3.99 -2.26
N ILE A 268 -15.42 -3.53 -1.30
CA ILE A 268 -14.99 -3.01 0.00
C ILE A 268 -14.22 -4.10 0.77
N ALA A 269 -14.75 -5.33 0.86
CA ALA A 269 -14.05 -6.44 1.52
C ALA A 269 -12.70 -6.74 0.85
N SER A 270 -12.63 -6.66 -0.49
CA SER A 270 -11.41 -6.91 -1.25
C SER A 270 -10.33 -5.85 -1.02
N TYR A 271 -10.72 -4.62 -0.69
CA TYR A 271 -9.77 -3.57 -0.36
C TYR A 271 -8.92 -3.96 0.86
N ASN A 272 -9.53 -4.58 1.85
CA ASN A 272 -8.85 -5.04 3.06
C ASN A 272 -8.01 -6.30 2.82
N CYS A 273 -8.60 -7.38 2.24
CA CYS A 273 -7.90 -8.66 2.14
C CYS A 273 -7.37 -9.02 0.75
N GLY A 274 -7.66 -8.20 -0.26
CA GLY A 274 -7.37 -8.48 -1.66
C GLY A 274 -8.42 -9.33 -2.35
N ALA A 275 -8.57 -9.13 -3.67
CA ALA A 275 -9.54 -9.83 -4.51
C ALA A 275 -9.39 -11.36 -4.45
N GLY A 276 -8.17 -11.90 -4.30
CA GLY A 276 -7.91 -13.33 -4.19
C GLY A 276 -8.60 -14.00 -3.01
N ASN A 277 -8.56 -13.37 -1.83
CA ASN A 277 -9.20 -13.92 -0.65
C ASN A 277 -10.73 -13.87 -0.74
N VAL A 278 -11.29 -12.81 -1.32
CA VAL A 278 -12.73 -12.74 -1.62
C VAL A 278 -13.13 -13.83 -2.60
N ASN A 279 -12.39 -14.04 -3.69
CA ASN A 279 -12.64 -15.11 -4.65
C ASN A 279 -12.52 -16.51 -4.02
N LYS A 280 -11.58 -16.73 -3.09
CA LYS A 280 -11.50 -17.99 -2.32
C LYS A 280 -12.75 -18.21 -1.46
N ALA A 281 -13.24 -17.15 -0.79
CA ALA A 281 -14.45 -17.21 0.01
C ALA A 281 -15.68 -17.51 -0.85
N ILE A 282 -15.83 -16.87 -2.02
CA ILE A 282 -16.88 -17.15 -3.01
C ILE A 282 -16.86 -18.62 -3.45
N ARG A 283 -15.68 -19.16 -3.80
CA ARG A 283 -15.55 -20.57 -4.19
C ARG A 283 -15.92 -21.55 -3.08
N ARG A 284 -15.61 -21.21 -1.82
CA ARG A 284 -15.91 -22.05 -0.66
C ARG A 284 -17.38 -22.04 -0.26
N SER A 285 -18.03 -20.88 -0.35
CA SER A 285 -19.45 -20.73 -0.02
C SER A 285 -20.38 -21.15 -1.17
N GLY A 286 -19.92 -21.07 -2.41
CA GLY A 286 -20.75 -21.22 -3.61
C GLY A 286 -21.68 -20.02 -3.87
N SER A 287 -21.51 -18.91 -3.15
CA SER A 287 -22.34 -17.72 -3.23
C SER A 287 -21.51 -16.46 -3.48
N ARG A 288 -22.13 -15.40 -4.04
CA ARG A 288 -21.55 -14.05 -4.17
C ARG A 288 -22.16 -13.04 -3.20
N ALA A 289 -23.11 -13.45 -2.34
CA ALA A 289 -23.64 -12.57 -1.31
C ALA A 289 -22.63 -12.41 -0.17
N PHE A 290 -22.38 -11.18 0.28
CA PHE A 290 -21.37 -10.87 1.29
C PHE A 290 -21.55 -11.71 2.57
N TRP A 291 -22.76 -11.88 3.08
CA TRP A 291 -22.99 -12.62 4.32
C TRP A 291 -22.83 -14.14 4.17
N ASP A 292 -22.99 -14.68 2.95
CA ASP A 292 -22.74 -16.10 2.69
C ASP A 292 -21.23 -16.40 2.63
N ILE A 293 -20.43 -15.44 2.13
CA ILE A 293 -18.98 -15.59 2.09
C ILE A 293 -18.31 -15.17 3.40
N TRP A 294 -18.98 -14.41 4.26
CA TRP A 294 -18.47 -13.84 5.49
C TRP A 294 -17.74 -14.86 6.39
N PRO A 295 -18.25 -16.09 6.67
CA PRO A 295 -17.55 -17.07 7.49
C PRO A 295 -16.22 -17.57 6.89
N PHE A 296 -16.05 -17.42 5.58
CA PHE A 296 -14.88 -17.88 4.83
C PHE A 296 -13.85 -16.76 4.59
N LEU A 297 -14.19 -15.52 4.93
CA LEU A 297 -13.26 -14.39 4.85
C LEU A 297 -12.22 -14.47 5.99
N PRO A 298 -11.03 -13.87 5.81
CA PRO A 298 -10.10 -13.63 6.91
C PRO A 298 -10.81 -12.90 8.08
N ARG A 299 -10.43 -13.24 9.32
CA ARG A 299 -11.11 -12.73 10.52
C ARG A 299 -11.20 -11.20 10.52
N GLU A 300 -10.11 -10.49 10.22
CA GLU A 300 -10.07 -9.02 10.14
C GLU A 300 -11.05 -8.47 9.11
N THR A 301 -11.15 -9.13 7.95
CA THR A 301 -12.03 -8.69 6.86
C THR A 301 -13.51 -8.85 7.19
N ARG A 302 -13.87 -9.78 8.09
CA ARG A 302 -15.27 -9.97 8.51
C ARG A 302 -15.86 -8.70 9.13
N GLY A 303 -15.06 -7.97 9.91
CA GLY A 303 -15.46 -6.71 10.52
C GLY A 303 -15.43 -5.50 9.56
N TYR A 304 -14.81 -5.62 8.40
CA TYR A 304 -14.50 -4.46 7.56
C TYR A 304 -15.75 -3.79 6.95
N VAL A 305 -16.65 -4.56 6.32
CA VAL A 305 -17.93 -4.02 5.82
C VAL A 305 -18.86 -3.57 6.97
N PRO A 306 -19.02 -4.32 8.07
CA PRO A 306 -19.72 -3.81 9.25
C PRO A 306 -19.16 -2.49 9.81
N ALA A 307 -17.83 -2.35 9.86
CA ALA A 307 -17.17 -1.10 10.27
C ALA A 307 -17.47 0.05 9.31
N PHE A 308 -17.44 -0.21 8.00
CA PHE A 308 -17.81 0.77 6.98
C PHE A 308 -19.25 1.27 7.18
N VAL A 309 -20.21 0.37 7.38
CA VAL A 309 -21.61 0.75 7.65
C VAL A 309 -21.72 1.56 8.94
N GLY A 310 -21.02 1.15 10.01
CA GLY A 310 -21.00 1.87 11.29
C GLY A 310 -20.41 3.28 11.18
N ALA A 311 -19.31 3.43 10.45
CA ALA A 311 -18.69 4.73 10.20
C ALA A 311 -19.60 5.64 9.36
N LEU A 312 -20.16 5.10 8.27
CA LEU A 312 -21.08 5.83 7.39
C LEU A 312 -22.36 6.26 8.14
N TYR A 313 -22.95 5.37 8.94
CA TYR A 313 -24.08 5.70 9.81
C TYR A 313 -23.73 6.84 10.76
N THR A 314 -22.62 6.74 11.47
CA THR A 314 -22.24 7.77 12.45
C THR A 314 -21.95 9.11 11.77
N MET A 315 -21.35 9.09 10.58
CA MET A 315 -21.11 10.29 9.77
C MET A 315 -22.41 11.02 9.39
N ASN A 316 -23.51 10.28 9.16
CA ASN A 316 -24.81 10.84 8.80
C ASN A 316 -25.66 11.25 10.01
N PHE A 317 -25.53 10.54 11.14
CA PHE A 317 -26.42 10.69 12.31
C PHE A 317 -25.68 11.07 13.60
N TYR A 318 -24.49 11.69 13.50
CA TYR A 318 -23.71 12.09 14.66
C TYR A 318 -24.45 13.07 15.61
N LYS A 319 -25.31 13.94 15.03
CA LYS A 319 -26.09 14.92 15.80
C LYS A 319 -27.10 14.23 16.71
N GLU A 320 -27.77 13.20 16.20
CA GLU A 320 -28.76 12.38 16.92
C GLU A 320 -28.13 11.57 18.08
N HIS A 321 -26.82 11.37 18.01
CA HIS A 321 -26.02 10.74 19.09
C HIS A 321 -25.29 11.77 19.97
N GLY A 322 -25.55 13.07 19.77
CA GLY A 322 -24.93 14.15 20.56
C GLY A 322 -23.44 14.34 20.32
N ILE A 323 -22.89 13.76 19.24
CA ILE A 323 -21.47 13.93 18.88
C ILE A 323 -21.31 15.31 18.24
N LYS A 324 -20.25 16.02 18.67
CA LYS A 324 -19.89 17.33 18.12
C LYS A 324 -18.55 17.22 17.39
N PRO A 325 -18.49 17.56 16.09
CA PRO A 325 -17.21 17.65 15.38
C PRO A 325 -16.27 18.63 16.08
N GLU A 326 -15.02 18.24 16.26
CA GLU A 326 -13.98 19.13 16.81
C GLU A 326 -13.36 19.92 15.66
N ALA A 327 -13.28 21.24 15.80
CA ALA A 327 -12.63 22.09 14.79
C ALA A 327 -11.16 21.70 14.62
N VAL A 328 -10.75 21.40 13.40
CA VAL A 328 -9.36 21.12 13.04
C VAL A 328 -8.70 22.42 12.59
N GLN A 329 -7.51 22.69 13.11
CA GLN A 329 -6.72 23.87 12.71
C GLN A 329 -6.02 23.58 11.37
N MET A 330 -6.80 23.64 10.28
CA MET A 330 -6.30 23.57 8.91
C MET A 330 -6.71 24.82 8.15
N PRO A 331 -5.87 25.32 7.22
CA PRO A 331 -6.23 26.47 6.39
C PRO A 331 -7.52 26.20 5.59
N ALA A 332 -8.49 27.11 5.73
CA ALA A 332 -9.80 26.94 5.05
C ALA A 332 -9.69 27.04 3.52
N HIS A 333 -8.74 27.87 3.03
CA HIS A 333 -8.49 28.08 1.61
C HIS A 333 -7.03 27.80 1.29
N VAL A 334 -6.80 27.00 0.25
CA VAL A 334 -5.48 26.50 -0.14
C VAL A 334 -5.29 26.68 -1.63
N ASP A 335 -4.19 27.30 -2.01
CA ASP A 335 -3.73 27.36 -3.39
C ASP A 335 -2.68 26.29 -3.70
N THR A 336 -2.46 26.05 -4.99
CA THR A 336 -1.49 25.08 -5.50
C THR A 336 -0.46 25.76 -6.38
N MET A 337 0.83 25.59 -6.03
CA MET A 337 1.96 26.09 -6.81
C MET A 337 2.68 24.94 -7.51
N ARG A 338 3.06 25.14 -8.77
CA ARG A 338 3.85 24.17 -9.53
C ARG A 338 5.32 24.39 -9.28
N ILE A 339 5.99 23.36 -8.77
CA ILE A 339 7.40 23.41 -8.38
C ILE A 339 8.21 22.52 -9.33
N ASN A 340 9.14 23.15 -10.06
CA ASN A 340 10.01 22.51 -11.05
C ASN A 340 11.50 22.55 -10.68
N LYS A 341 11.84 23.08 -9.51
CA LYS A 341 13.19 23.11 -8.94
C LYS A 341 13.14 22.62 -7.49
N MET A 342 14.27 22.17 -6.98
CA MET A 342 14.35 21.74 -5.59
C MET A 342 14.01 22.89 -4.64
N LEU A 343 13.06 22.65 -3.73
CA LEU A 343 12.55 23.64 -2.80
C LEU A 343 12.35 23.01 -1.42
N HIS A 344 12.76 23.69 -0.36
CA HIS A 344 12.53 23.28 1.02
C HIS A 344 11.36 24.06 1.61
N LEU A 345 10.45 23.41 2.36
CA LEU A 345 9.30 24.09 2.96
C LEU A 345 9.70 25.24 3.88
N LYS A 346 10.87 25.17 4.53
CA LYS A 346 11.42 26.27 5.32
C LYS A 346 11.76 27.51 4.49
N GLN A 347 12.24 27.34 3.25
CA GLN A 347 12.47 28.47 2.36
C GLN A 347 11.15 29.22 2.08
N VAL A 348 10.08 28.43 1.83
CA VAL A 348 8.74 29.01 1.65
C VAL A 348 8.29 29.73 2.92
N SER A 349 8.36 29.07 4.07
CA SER A 349 7.94 29.64 5.36
C SER A 349 8.69 30.94 5.69
N GLU A 350 10.02 30.95 5.53
CA GLU A 350 10.86 32.08 5.89
C GLU A 350 10.65 33.31 4.99
N LEU A 351 10.36 33.12 3.69
CA LEU A 351 10.17 34.24 2.77
C LEU A 351 8.72 34.72 2.66
N THR A 352 7.77 33.80 2.79
CA THR A 352 6.35 34.14 2.66
C THR A 352 5.70 34.49 4.01
N GLY A 353 6.29 34.03 5.11
CA GLY A 353 5.69 34.10 6.44
C GLY A 353 4.66 33.00 6.71
N ALA A 354 4.43 32.07 5.79
CA ALA A 354 3.51 30.96 6.00
C ALA A 354 4.00 30.05 7.15
N PRO A 355 3.13 29.67 8.10
CA PRO A 355 3.50 28.76 9.17
C PRO A 355 4.04 27.43 8.61
N LEU A 356 5.22 27.02 9.06
CA LEU A 356 5.86 25.79 8.56
C LEU A 356 4.97 24.56 8.81
N GLU A 357 4.27 24.52 9.92
CA GLU A 357 3.37 23.40 10.26
C GLU A 357 2.17 23.32 9.31
N ASP A 358 1.61 24.45 8.88
CA ASP A 358 0.55 24.46 7.86
C ASP A 358 1.07 23.91 6.53
N LEU A 359 2.28 24.33 6.13
CA LEU A 359 2.94 23.82 4.92
C LEU A 359 3.19 22.31 5.02
N LYS A 360 3.62 21.79 6.16
CA LYS A 360 3.82 20.35 6.40
C LYS A 360 2.49 19.59 6.37
N ASN A 361 1.47 20.09 7.05
CA ASN A 361 0.15 19.45 7.12
C ASN A 361 -0.55 19.43 5.75
N LEU A 362 -0.37 20.44 4.93
CA LEU A 362 -0.89 20.50 3.57
C LEU A 362 -0.11 19.61 2.57
N ASN A 363 1.15 19.30 2.88
CA ASN A 363 2.07 18.60 1.98
C ASN A 363 2.75 17.40 2.65
N PRO A 364 1.99 16.48 3.26
CA PRO A 364 2.54 15.38 4.05
C PRO A 364 3.35 14.36 3.23
N GLN A 365 3.24 14.40 1.89
CA GLN A 365 3.96 13.53 0.97
C GLN A 365 5.45 13.87 0.86
N TYR A 366 5.88 15.08 1.23
CA TYR A 366 7.28 15.50 1.09
C TYR A 366 8.10 15.15 2.31
N ARG A 367 8.95 14.15 2.14
CA ARG A 367 9.90 13.73 3.17
C ARG A 367 10.99 14.77 3.34
N HIS A 368 11.50 14.89 4.56
CA HIS A 368 12.56 15.85 4.88
C HIS A 368 12.19 17.31 4.56
N GLU A 369 10.90 17.62 4.42
CA GLU A 369 10.41 18.95 4.03
C GLU A 369 10.97 19.42 2.66
N ILE A 370 11.41 18.50 1.78
CA ILE A 370 12.03 18.79 0.50
C ILE A 370 11.12 18.37 -0.66
N ILE A 371 10.80 19.33 -1.52
CA ILE A 371 10.20 19.12 -2.82
C ILE A 371 11.34 18.95 -3.84
N PRO A 372 11.54 17.78 -4.47
CA PRO A 372 12.72 17.55 -5.31
C PRO A 372 12.73 18.37 -6.60
N GLY A 373 11.62 18.57 -7.28
CA GLY A 373 11.39 19.49 -8.39
C GLY A 373 12.24 19.33 -9.67
N ASN A 374 13.43 18.77 -9.59
CA ASN A 374 14.39 18.79 -10.70
C ASN A 374 14.18 17.70 -11.76
N ASP A 375 13.39 16.67 -11.46
CA ASP A 375 13.12 15.51 -12.31
C ASP A 375 11.74 15.57 -12.96
N ARG A 376 10.81 16.21 -12.30
CA ARG A 376 9.43 16.44 -12.75
C ARG A 376 8.82 17.62 -11.99
N GLU A 377 7.65 18.04 -12.43
CA GLU A 377 6.85 19.03 -11.74
C GLU A 377 6.14 18.41 -10.53
N TYR A 378 6.15 19.11 -9.42
CA TYR A 378 5.47 18.76 -8.17
C TYR A 378 4.50 19.87 -7.76
N ILE A 379 3.55 19.55 -6.89
CA ILE A 379 2.54 20.49 -6.39
C ILE A 379 2.85 20.84 -4.93
N LEU A 380 3.08 22.11 -4.66
CA LEU A 380 3.08 22.66 -3.30
C LEU A 380 1.69 23.23 -3.02
N ARG A 381 1.07 22.80 -1.92
CA ARG A 381 -0.13 23.41 -1.36
C ARG A 381 0.27 24.45 -0.33
N ILE A 382 -0.27 25.67 -0.45
CA ILE A 382 0.03 26.80 0.41
C ILE A 382 -1.29 27.45 0.88
N PRO A 383 -1.39 27.91 2.15
CA PRO A 383 -2.57 28.67 2.56
C PRO A 383 -2.74 29.92 1.69
N TYR A 384 -3.94 30.18 1.23
CA TYR A 384 -4.30 31.23 0.27
C TYR A 384 -3.71 32.61 0.63
N ASN A 385 -3.70 32.96 1.92
CA ASN A 385 -3.20 34.24 2.39
C ASN A 385 -1.73 34.51 2.06
N TYR A 386 -0.94 33.49 1.73
CA TYR A 386 0.49 33.58 1.42
C TYR A 386 0.82 33.41 -0.06
N THR A 387 -0.21 33.24 -0.90
CA THR A 387 -0.06 33.04 -2.34
C THR A 387 0.66 34.18 -3.02
N ASN A 388 0.24 35.43 -2.76
CA ASN A 388 0.88 36.61 -3.35
C ASN A 388 2.34 36.74 -2.90
N ALA A 389 2.63 36.52 -1.61
CA ALA A 389 4.00 36.53 -1.11
C ALA A 389 4.86 35.43 -1.76
N PHE A 390 4.29 34.27 -2.05
CA PHE A 390 5.01 33.22 -2.79
C PHE A 390 5.36 33.68 -4.21
N ILE A 391 4.41 34.26 -4.93
CA ILE A 391 4.61 34.75 -6.31
C ILE A 391 5.65 35.88 -6.31
N ASP A 392 5.55 36.84 -5.41
CA ASP A 392 6.47 37.97 -5.33
C ASP A 392 7.92 37.54 -5.02
N HIS A 393 8.09 36.41 -4.34
CA HIS A 393 9.40 35.88 -3.96
C HIS A 393 9.85 34.69 -4.79
N GLU A 394 9.15 34.29 -5.86
CA GLU A 394 9.41 33.04 -6.59
C GLU A 394 10.88 32.87 -7.00
N ASP A 395 11.50 33.91 -7.58
CA ASP A 395 12.91 33.87 -7.98
C ASP A 395 13.89 33.77 -6.82
N SER A 396 13.54 34.34 -5.66
CA SER A 396 14.40 34.37 -4.47
C SER A 396 14.25 33.09 -3.62
N LEU A 397 13.07 32.44 -3.67
CA LEU A 397 12.77 31.22 -2.92
C LEU A 397 13.83 30.14 -3.15
N TYR A 398 14.16 29.86 -4.41
CA TYR A 398 15.11 28.81 -4.78
C TYR A 398 16.56 29.10 -4.39
N ARG A 399 16.90 30.37 -4.14
CA ARG A 399 18.26 30.81 -3.74
C ARG A 399 18.41 30.98 -2.23
N HIS A 400 17.29 31.22 -1.54
CA HIS A 400 17.32 31.51 -0.11
C HIS A 400 17.89 30.33 0.68
N LYS A 401 19.07 30.53 1.29
CA LYS A 401 19.77 29.52 2.11
C LYS A 401 19.89 28.13 1.43
N ALA A 402 20.01 28.09 0.11
CA ALA A 402 20.04 26.84 -0.66
C ALA A 402 21.25 25.96 -0.28
N ASP A 403 22.38 26.56 0.06
CA ASP A 403 23.59 25.88 0.56
C ASP A 403 23.38 25.22 1.94
N VAL A 404 22.51 25.78 2.76
CA VAL A 404 22.14 25.23 4.08
C VAL A 404 21.15 24.07 3.92
N TYR A 405 20.05 24.27 3.18
CA TYR A 405 18.97 23.28 3.04
C TYR A 405 19.34 22.12 2.10
N PHE A 406 20.16 22.38 1.08
CA PHE A 406 20.55 21.39 0.08
C PHE A 406 22.04 21.03 0.14
N ASN A 407 22.58 20.92 1.34
CA ASN A 407 23.96 20.48 1.51
C ASN A 407 24.19 19.15 0.73
N PRO A 408 25.17 19.11 -0.22
CA PRO A 408 25.40 17.96 -1.07
C PRO A 408 25.60 16.63 -0.33
N VAL A 409 26.21 16.67 0.86
CA VAL A 409 26.42 15.49 1.71
C VAL A 409 25.09 14.96 2.23
N THR A 410 24.22 15.87 2.70
CA THR A 410 22.87 15.52 3.21
C THR A 410 22.01 14.99 2.08
N ILE A 411 21.94 15.69 0.95
CA ILE A 411 21.17 15.26 -0.22
C ILE A 411 21.66 13.89 -0.73
N LYS A 412 22.97 13.67 -0.79
CA LYS A 412 23.53 12.38 -1.15
C LYS A 412 23.14 11.29 -0.16
N LYS A 413 23.19 11.56 1.15
CA LYS A 413 22.78 10.63 2.20
C LYS A 413 21.29 10.25 2.06
N ILE A 414 20.42 11.21 1.76
CA ILE A 414 18.99 10.99 1.49
C ILE A 414 18.82 10.11 0.22
N LYS A 415 19.47 10.48 -0.90
CA LYS A 415 19.42 9.73 -2.17
C LYS A 415 20.01 8.33 -2.07
N ASP A 416 21.10 8.15 -1.33
CA ASP A 416 21.73 6.83 -1.11
C ASP A 416 20.91 5.92 -0.18
N GLY A 417 19.75 6.35 0.22
CA GLY A 417 18.74 5.53 0.86
C GLY A 417 18.87 5.42 2.36
N GLY A 418 18.94 6.56 3.02
CA GLY A 418 18.70 6.61 4.46
C GLY A 418 17.35 5.98 4.86
N ASP A 419 16.36 6.07 3.99
CA ASP A 419 14.96 5.77 4.32
C ASP A 419 14.32 4.75 3.38
N GLY A 420 14.91 3.56 3.31
CA GLY A 420 14.20 2.41 2.76
C GLY A 420 12.92 2.16 3.58
N GLU A 421 11.83 1.79 2.89
CA GLU A 421 10.59 1.41 3.57
C GLU A 421 10.88 0.36 4.63
N ARG A 422 10.62 0.69 5.91
CA ARG A 422 10.79 -0.26 7.03
C ARG A 422 9.63 -1.25 7.01
N ILE A 423 9.95 -2.49 6.73
CA ILE A 423 9.01 -3.62 6.75
C ILE A 423 9.36 -4.50 7.95
N VAL A 424 8.36 -4.88 8.75
CA VAL A 424 8.52 -5.91 9.77
C VAL A 424 8.03 -7.23 9.20
N TYR A 425 8.97 -8.10 8.81
CA TYR A 425 8.65 -9.42 8.26
C TYR A 425 8.65 -10.49 9.34
N ARG A 426 7.57 -11.25 9.46
CA ARG A 426 7.51 -12.44 10.34
C ARG A 426 7.93 -13.68 9.57
N VAL A 427 8.99 -14.34 10.02
CA VAL A 427 9.53 -15.54 9.40
C VAL A 427 8.50 -16.67 9.41
N LYS A 428 8.23 -17.25 8.25
CA LYS A 428 7.30 -18.37 8.03
C LYS A 428 8.04 -19.70 7.97
N ASN A 429 7.30 -20.79 8.08
CA ASN A 429 7.87 -22.13 7.86
C ASN A 429 8.43 -22.25 6.43
N GLY A 430 9.66 -22.76 6.30
CA GLY A 430 10.36 -22.87 5.03
C GLY A 430 11.07 -21.58 4.55
N ASP A 431 11.13 -20.54 5.39
CA ASP A 431 11.91 -19.35 5.09
C ASP A 431 13.38 -19.50 5.50
N TYR A 432 14.26 -18.90 4.70
CA TYR A 432 15.66 -18.65 5.00
C TYR A 432 16.04 -17.25 4.51
N LEU A 433 17.08 -16.65 5.10
CA LEU A 433 17.43 -15.25 4.81
C LEU A 433 17.63 -14.96 3.32
N GLY A 434 18.14 -15.92 2.53
CA GLY A 434 18.32 -15.75 1.09
C GLY A 434 16.99 -15.63 0.32
N LYS A 435 15.97 -16.42 0.71
CA LYS A 435 14.62 -16.34 0.12
C LYS A 435 13.95 -15.00 0.45
N ILE A 436 14.08 -14.57 1.71
CA ILE A 436 13.56 -13.27 2.16
C ILE A 436 14.28 -12.12 1.45
N ALA A 437 15.63 -12.19 1.37
CA ALA A 437 16.44 -11.20 0.68
C ALA A 437 16.06 -11.03 -0.80
N GLY A 438 15.86 -12.16 -1.50
CA GLY A 438 15.38 -12.16 -2.89
C GLY A 438 14.01 -11.51 -3.06
N ARG A 439 13.05 -11.84 -2.16
CA ARG A 439 11.69 -11.27 -2.16
C ARG A 439 11.69 -9.76 -2.03
N TYR A 440 12.51 -9.22 -1.15
CA TYR A 440 12.57 -7.77 -0.88
C TYR A 440 13.65 -7.04 -1.67
N ARG A 441 14.36 -7.73 -2.57
CA ARG A 441 15.46 -7.19 -3.39
C ARG A 441 16.55 -6.50 -2.55
N VAL A 442 16.90 -7.13 -1.42
CA VAL A 442 17.96 -6.69 -0.50
C VAL A 442 18.96 -7.81 -0.33
N SER A 443 20.14 -7.52 0.18
CA SER A 443 21.13 -8.57 0.46
C SER A 443 20.90 -9.22 1.82
N VAL A 444 21.31 -10.49 1.96
CA VAL A 444 21.29 -11.21 3.25
C VAL A 444 22.07 -10.44 4.32
N ASN A 445 23.19 -9.81 3.94
CA ASN A 445 24.02 -9.02 4.85
C ASN A 445 23.30 -7.74 5.32
N GLN A 446 22.44 -7.15 4.50
CA GLN A 446 21.59 -6.03 4.91
C GLN A 446 20.57 -6.48 5.96
N ILE A 447 19.84 -7.56 5.71
CA ILE A 447 18.88 -8.10 6.69
C ILE A 447 19.57 -8.43 8.01
N LYS A 448 20.75 -9.05 7.96
CA LYS A 448 21.54 -9.37 9.17
C LYS A 448 21.91 -8.12 9.95
N ARG A 449 22.41 -7.07 9.30
CA ARG A 449 22.77 -5.80 9.95
C ARG A 449 21.58 -5.12 10.58
N TRP A 450 20.46 -5.05 9.88
CA TRP A 450 19.24 -4.40 10.39
C TRP A 450 18.65 -5.09 11.62
N ASN A 451 18.92 -6.40 11.78
CA ASN A 451 18.36 -7.22 12.85
C ASN A 451 19.41 -7.72 13.85
N ASN A 452 20.65 -7.22 13.80
CA ASN A 452 21.75 -7.65 14.66
C ASN A 452 21.96 -9.18 14.65
N LEU A 453 21.73 -9.84 13.48
CA LEU A 453 21.88 -11.27 13.35
C LEU A 453 23.34 -11.66 13.16
N ARG A 454 23.87 -12.50 14.04
CA ARG A 454 25.24 -13.02 13.95
C ARG A 454 25.36 -14.19 12.95
N SER A 455 24.28 -14.93 12.72
CA SER A 455 24.24 -16.09 11.81
C SER A 455 23.10 -15.94 10.79
N ASN A 456 22.99 -16.90 9.85
CA ASN A 456 21.88 -16.96 8.89
C ASN A 456 20.65 -17.70 9.46
N ASN A 457 20.75 -18.19 10.71
CA ASN A 457 19.65 -18.94 11.33
C ASN A 457 18.57 -17.99 11.80
N ILE A 458 17.37 -18.24 11.34
CA ILE A 458 16.14 -17.54 11.73
C ILE A 458 15.11 -18.56 12.21
N ARG A 459 14.21 -18.14 13.08
CA ARG A 459 13.18 -19.01 13.67
C ARG A 459 11.82 -18.64 13.09
N VAL A 460 10.95 -19.63 12.89
CA VAL A 460 9.54 -19.39 12.53
C VAL A 460 8.92 -18.48 13.59
N GLY A 461 8.20 -17.45 13.14
CA GLY A 461 7.61 -16.43 14.01
C GLY A 461 8.56 -15.28 14.38
N GLN A 462 9.87 -15.38 14.08
CA GLN A 462 10.82 -14.28 14.33
C GLN A 462 10.46 -13.06 13.47
N ARG A 463 10.47 -11.88 14.09
CA ARG A 463 10.26 -10.59 13.37
C ARG A 463 11.61 -10.08 12.86
N LEU A 464 11.66 -9.78 11.56
CA LEU A 464 12.82 -9.21 10.89
C LEU A 464 12.49 -7.82 10.35
N ILE A 465 13.31 -6.83 10.69
CA ILE A 465 13.24 -5.50 10.09
C ILE A 465 13.95 -5.54 8.75
N ILE A 466 13.26 -5.13 7.70
CA ILE A 466 13.78 -5.06 6.33
C ILE A 466 13.53 -3.64 5.81
N TYR A 467 14.55 -3.00 5.28
CA TYR A 467 14.40 -1.70 4.62
C TYR A 467 14.41 -1.91 3.10
N ARG A 468 13.25 -1.80 2.47
CA ARG A 468 13.08 -2.01 1.03
C ARG A 468 13.55 -0.78 0.27
N GLY A 469 14.50 -0.98 -0.65
CA GLY A 469 15.03 0.09 -1.51
C GLY A 469 16.06 1.03 -0.86
N GLY A 470 16.42 0.81 0.40
CA GLY A 470 17.34 1.67 1.14
C GLY A 470 18.54 0.97 1.74
N LYS A 471 19.57 1.75 2.03
CA LYS A 471 20.63 1.38 2.99
C LYS A 471 20.11 1.72 4.38
N ALA A 472 20.35 0.84 5.39
CA ALA A 472 19.97 1.11 6.76
C ALA A 472 20.48 2.47 7.24
N PRO A 473 19.72 3.19 8.09
CA PRO A 473 20.30 4.30 8.84
C PRO A 473 21.53 3.80 9.60
N ALA A 474 22.59 4.59 9.60
CA ALA A 474 23.78 4.29 10.40
C ALA A 474 23.33 4.15 11.86
N SER A 475 23.50 2.97 12.45
CA SER A 475 23.18 2.72 13.84
C SER A 475 23.82 3.78 14.71
N VAL A 476 23.03 4.49 15.49
CA VAL A 476 23.52 5.22 16.65
C VAL A 476 23.97 4.14 17.62
N SER A 477 25.27 3.85 17.61
CA SER A 477 25.88 3.06 18.65
C SER A 477 25.79 3.88 19.93
N SER A 478 25.07 3.37 20.91
CA SER A 478 25.19 3.83 22.29
C SER A 478 26.60 3.51 22.77
N ASP A 479 27.50 4.49 22.62
CA ASP A 479 28.82 4.42 23.23
C ASP A 479 28.73 4.77 24.71
N SER A 480 28.89 3.75 25.56
CA SER A 480 29.41 3.96 26.88
C SER A 480 30.93 3.71 26.85
N SER A 481 31.65 4.82 27.04
CA SER A 481 33.00 4.94 27.60
C SER A 481 34.17 4.08 27.07
N SER A 482 35.06 4.68 26.36
CA SER A 482 36.44 4.97 26.88
C SER A 482 37.30 5.65 25.80
N ALA A 483 37.88 6.79 26.20
CA ALA A 483 38.82 7.55 25.41
C ALA A 483 40.12 6.78 25.18
N LYS A 484 40.60 6.71 23.92
CA LYS A 484 42.03 6.72 23.60
C LYS A 484 42.32 7.19 22.17
N LYS A 485 43.01 8.32 22.14
CA LYS A 485 43.98 8.88 21.17
C LYS A 485 43.77 8.65 19.66
N ALA A 486 43.64 9.79 19.01
CA ALA A 486 43.84 10.00 17.58
C ALA A 486 45.22 9.58 17.09
N THR A 487 45.26 8.87 15.96
CA THR A 487 46.39 8.87 15.04
C THR A 487 45.86 8.98 13.60
N LYS A 488 46.56 9.79 12.79
CA LYS A 488 46.33 10.22 11.42
C LYS A 488 46.10 9.06 10.43
N PRO A 489 45.43 9.30 9.28
CA PRO A 489 45.26 8.31 8.23
C PRO A 489 46.61 8.08 7.51
N ALA A 490 46.98 6.82 7.40
CA ALA A 490 48.11 6.38 6.59
C ALA A 490 47.59 5.91 5.22
N ASP A 491 48.30 6.31 4.19
CA ASP A 491 48.15 5.98 2.79
C ASP A 491 48.05 4.48 2.50
N LYS A 492 47.28 4.13 1.46
CA LYS A 492 47.22 2.79 0.87
C LYS A 492 48.62 2.43 0.31
N PRO A 493 49.23 1.33 0.70
CA PRO A 493 50.40 0.84 -0.03
C PRO A 493 49.92 0.08 -1.28
N VAL A 494 50.34 0.56 -2.44
CA VAL A 494 50.39 -0.21 -3.67
C VAL A 494 51.48 -1.26 -3.49
N MET A 495 51.12 -2.53 -3.41
CA MET A 495 52.12 -3.61 -3.31
C MET A 495 52.70 -3.95 -4.69
N ALA A 496 53.98 -3.71 -4.85
CA ALA A 496 54.77 -4.26 -5.93
C ALA A 496 54.96 -5.78 -5.72
N SER A 497 54.71 -6.56 -6.78
CA SER A 497 54.85 -8.01 -6.79
C SER A 497 56.31 -8.42 -6.72
N THR A 498 56.78 -8.83 -5.54
CA THR A 498 57.99 -9.68 -5.41
C THR A 498 57.50 -11.12 -5.34
N GLY A 499 58.04 -11.99 -6.21
CA GLY A 499 57.52 -13.33 -6.53
C GLY A 499 57.71 -14.43 -5.46
N GLU A 500 57.68 -14.11 -4.17
CA GLU A 500 57.70 -15.12 -3.11
C GLU A 500 56.29 -15.43 -2.61
N TYR A 501 55.94 -16.73 -2.57
CA TYR A 501 54.66 -17.22 -2.08
C TYR A 501 54.83 -18.49 -1.25
N ILE A 502 53.91 -18.72 -0.33
CA ILE A 502 53.80 -19.98 0.43
C ILE A 502 52.70 -20.82 -0.21
N ILE A 503 52.98 -22.13 -0.40
CA ILE A 503 51.93 -23.08 -0.85
C ILE A 503 51.19 -23.57 0.38
N TYR A 504 49.86 -23.24 0.42
CA TYR A 504 48.97 -23.70 1.47
C TYR A 504 48.03 -24.78 0.91
N THR A 505 47.86 -25.89 1.64
CA THR A 505 46.86 -26.91 1.30
C THR A 505 45.59 -26.69 2.10
N VAL A 506 44.48 -26.40 1.41
CA VAL A 506 43.20 -26.10 2.01
C VAL A 506 42.70 -27.28 2.83
N LYS A 507 42.31 -27.01 4.07
CA LYS A 507 41.71 -27.98 5.00
C LYS A 507 40.19 -27.94 4.96
N SER A 508 39.55 -28.97 5.51
CA SER A 508 38.09 -28.98 5.66
C SER A 508 37.63 -27.85 6.59
N GLY A 509 36.72 -26.98 6.09
CA GLY A 509 36.25 -25.81 6.83
C GLY A 509 36.97 -24.51 6.54
N ASP A 510 38.03 -24.53 5.72
CA ASP A 510 38.77 -23.33 5.34
C ASP A 510 37.95 -22.45 4.36
N SER A 511 38.17 -21.17 4.48
CA SER A 511 37.78 -20.13 3.54
C SER A 511 38.97 -19.22 3.26
N PHE A 512 38.98 -18.51 2.13
CA PHE A 512 40.05 -17.52 1.88
C PHE A 512 40.21 -16.51 3.01
N TYR A 513 39.09 -16.20 3.69
CA TYR A 513 39.10 -15.28 4.82
C TYR A 513 39.72 -15.89 6.08
N SER A 514 39.43 -17.17 6.39
CA SER A 514 40.07 -17.84 7.53
C SER A 514 41.56 -18.05 7.30
N ILE A 515 41.96 -18.42 6.08
CA ILE A 515 43.36 -18.59 5.71
C ILE A 515 44.12 -17.26 5.77
N ALA A 516 43.57 -16.17 5.22
CA ALA A 516 44.17 -14.84 5.26
C ALA A 516 44.46 -14.34 6.69
N LYS A 517 43.65 -14.78 7.65
CA LYS A 517 43.78 -14.39 9.06
C LYS A 517 45.06 -14.94 9.72
N ASP A 518 45.53 -16.07 9.20
CA ASP A 518 46.76 -16.72 9.71
C ASP A 518 48.03 -16.15 9.05
N TYR A 519 47.90 -15.26 8.05
CA TYR A 519 49.00 -14.63 7.33
C TYR A 519 48.92 -13.10 7.42
N PRO A 520 49.55 -12.46 8.40
CA PRO A 520 49.53 -11.01 8.58
C PRO A 520 49.99 -10.25 7.32
N GLY A 521 49.18 -9.24 6.90
CA GLY A 521 49.47 -8.43 5.71
C GLY A 521 48.87 -8.95 4.40
N VAL A 522 48.23 -10.13 4.41
CA VAL A 522 47.59 -10.72 3.24
C VAL A 522 46.06 -10.70 3.42
N SER A 523 45.32 -10.16 2.46
CA SER A 523 43.83 -10.19 2.47
C SER A 523 43.33 -11.42 1.72
N ALA A 524 42.07 -11.82 2.01
CA ALA A 524 41.38 -12.86 1.25
C ALA A 524 41.34 -12.54 -0.26
N GLN A 525 41.18 -11.27 -0.62
CA GLN A 525 41.20 -10.81 -2.01
C GLN A 525 42.58 -10.97 -2.64
N ASN A 526 43.66 -10.63 -1.92
CA ASN A 526 45.01 -10.84 -2.41
C ASN A 526 45.30 -12.31 -2.72
N ILE A 527 44.81 -13.24 -1.90
CA ILE A 527 45.00 -14.68 -2.14
C ILE A 527 44.18 -15.10 -3.38
N MET A 528 42.95 -14.63 -3.54
CA MET A 528 42.11 -14.93 -4.70
C MET A 528 42.74 -14.40 -6.00
N ASP A 529 43.14 -13.14 -6.02
CA ASP A 529 43.74 -12.48 -7.19
C ASP A 529 45.07 -13.15 -7.58
N TYR A 530 45.90 -13.51 -6.60
CA TYR A 530 47.19 -14.16 -6.84
C TYR A 530 47.06 -15.58 -7.41
N ASN A 531 45.94 -16.24 -7.14
CA ASN A 531 45.65 -17.59 -7.64
C ASN A 531 44.69 -17.59 -8.87
N GLY A 532 44.24 -16.44 -9.34
CA GLY A 532 43.30 -16.33 -10.46
C GLY A 532 41.95 -16.98 -10.18
N ILE A 533 41.45 -16.87 -8.92
CA ILE A 533 40.24 -17.54 -8.47
C ILE A 533 39.17 -16.46 -8.21
N ASP A 534 38.13 -16.39 -9.07
CA ASP A 534 37.04 -15.40 -8.96
C ASP A 534 35.92 -15.77 -7.97
N SER A 535 35.99 -16.91 -7.31
CA SER A 535 34.93 -17.38 -6.42
C SER A 535 35.48 -17.85 -5.07
N SER A 536 34.68 -17.64 -4.00
CA SER A 536 34.99 -18.14 -2.65
C SER A 536 34.97 -19.67 -2.52
N LYS A 537 34.92 -20.43 -3.62
CA LYS A 537 34.83 -21.90 -3.64
C LYS A 537 36.22 -22.53 -3.65
N ILE A 538 36.77 -22.72 -2.49
CA ILE A 538 37.93 -23.62 -2.29
C ILE A 538 37.44 -24.98 -1.79
N ARG A 539 38.20 -26.04 -2.13
CA ARG A 539 37.89 -27.41 -1.71
C ARG A 539 39.04 -27.96 -0.83
N PRO A 540 38.72 -28.77 0.18
CA PRO A 540 39.76 -29.46 0.94
C PRO A 540 40.70 -30.22 0.01
N GLY A 541 42.01 -30.11 0.27
CA GLY A 541 43.08 -30.69 -0.57
C GLY A 541 43.56 -29.79 -1.72
N MET A 542 42.91 -28.68 -2.01
CA MET A 542 43.36 -27.70 -3.02
C MET A 542 44.62 -26.98 -2.55
N LYS A 543 45.62 -26.85 -3.41
CA LYS A 543 46.83 -26.08 -3.14
C LYS A 543 46.65 -24.65 -3.66
N ILE A 544 46.79 -23.67 -2.80
CA ILE A 544 46.74 -22.25 -3.12
C ILE A 544 48.04 -21.55 -2.76
N LYS A 545 48.39 -20.52 -3.50
CA LYS A 545 49.59 -19.69 -3.27
C LYS A 545 49.20 -18.48 -2.42
N ILE A 546 49.89 -18.27 -1.31
CA ILE A 546 49.71 -17.13 -0.44
C ILE A 546 50.89 -16.19 -0.66
N PRO A 547 50.66 -14.94 -1.16
CA PRO A 547 51.75 -13.99 -1.37
C PRO A 547 52.36 -13.60 -0.02
N VAL A 548 53.69 -13.59 0.08
CA VAL A 548 54.39 -13.14 1.30
C VAL A 548 54.74 -11.67 1.12
N SER A 549 54.28 -10.82 2.04
CA SER A 549 54.78 -9.46 2.18
C SER A 549 56.04 -9.50 3.05
N LYS A 550 57.16 -9.02 2.52
CA LYS A 550 58.33 -8.71 3.34
C LYS A 550 58.08 -7.54 4.28
#